data_79fb6a1165f12e6c827b01703537aba7
#
_entry.id   79fb6a1165f12e6c827b01703537aba7
#
_cell.length_a   1.000
_cell.length_b   1.000
_cell.length_c   1.000
_cell.angle_alpha   90.00
_cell.angle_beta   90.00
_cell.angle_gamma   90.00
#
_symmetry.space_group_name_H-M   'P 1'
#
loop_
_entity.id
_entity.type
_entity.pdbx_description
1 polymer ?
#
loop_
_entity_poly.entity_id
_entity_poly.type
_entity_poly.pdbx_seq_one_letter_code
_entity_poly.pdbx_strand_id
1 'polypeptide(L)'
;SSAASDVYKRQFLERVWDWKHKFGNRIVEQQKKLGASCDWSRARFTMDEGLSNAVRHVFVSLYNKGLIYKGSRIINWCPHCVTALSDAEVEYKEKPGHLWHIRYPIAGEEGRYVTVATTRPETMLGDTGVAVNPEDGRYRDIVGKKCILPLVNKEIPIVADAYVDMEFGTGCVKMTPAHDPNDFEVGLRHNLESIRVPVSYTHLR
;
A
#
# COMPACT_ATOMS: atom_id res chain seq x y z
N SER A 1 5.06 -20.97 -23.93
CA SER A 1 4.07 -21.91 -24.26
C SER A 1 3.18 -22.27 -23.09
N SER A 2 1.91 -21.93 -23.15
CA SER A 2 0.89 -22.15 -22.10
C SER A 2 0.69 -23.64 -21.76
N ALA A 3 0.76 -24.53 -22.74
CA ALA A 3 0.54 -25.96 -22.56
C ALA A 3 1.56 -26.64 -21.62
N ALA A 4 2.83 -26.28 -21.66
CA ALA A 4 3.84 -26.81 -20.74
C ALA A 4 3.60 -26.33 -19.29
N SER A 5 3.22 -25.07 -19.10
CA SER A 5 2.84 -24.52 -17.81
C SER A 5 1.65 -25.26 -17.17
N ASP A 6 0.64 -25.60 -17.97
CA ASP A 6 -0.55 -26.32 -17.52
C ASP A 6 -0.26 -27.77 -17.13
N VAL A 7 0.67 -28.45 -17.82
CA VAL A 7 1.11 -29.80 -17.46
C VAL A 7 1.83 -29.80 -16.11
N TYR A 8 2.78 -28.87 -15.89
CA TYR A 8 3.48 -28.76 -14.60
C TYR A 8 2.54 -28.43 -13.45
N LYS A 9 1.58 -27.54 -13.68
CA LYS A 9 0.56 -27.19 -12.70
C LYS A 9 -0.29 -28.39 -12.31
N ARG A 10 -0.71 -29.19 -13.28
CA ARG A 10 -1.51 -30.39 -13.03
C ARG A 10 -0.74 -31.42 -12.21
N GLN A 11 0.50 -31.72 -12.59
CA GLN A 11 1.37 -32.66 -11.85
C GLN A 11 1.64 -32.16 -10.43
N PHE A 12 1.82 -30.84 -10.24
CA PHE A 12 1.99 -30.25 -8.91
C PHE A 12 0.73 -30.46 -8.05
N LEU A 13 -0.46 -30.18 -8.61
CA LEU A 13 -1.73 -30.36 -7.90
C LEU A 13 -1.98 -31.83 -7.54
N GLU A 14 -1.69 -32.77 -8.42
CA GLU A 14 -1.78 -34.21 -8.14
C GLU A 14 -0.95 -34.57 -6.91
N ARG A 15 0.32 -34.15 -6.85
CA ARG A 15 1.18 -34.39 -5.69
C ARG A 15 0.68 -33.75 -4.41
N VAL A 16 0.13 -32.54 -4.49
CA VAL A 16 -0.46 -31.84 -3.34
C VAL A 16 -1.67 -32.61 -2.82
N TRP A 17 -2.54 -33.10 -3.68
CA TRP A 17 -3.70 -33.90 -3.29
C TRP A 17 -3.30 -35.25 -2.72
N ASP A 18 -2.30 -35.93 -3.27
CA ASP A 18 -1.75 -37.17 -2.70
C ASP A 18 -1.20 -36.96 -1.31
N TRP A 19 -0.47 -35.88 -1.10
CA TRP A 19 0.02 -35.48 0.22
C TRP A 19 -1.11 -35.23 1.20
N LYS A 20 -2.14 -34.49 0.79
CA LYS A 20 -3.34 -34.23 1.60
C LYS A 20 -4.03 -35.55 1.99
N HIS A 21 -4.22 -36.48 1.07
CA HIS A 21 -4.84 -37.77 1.37
C HIS A 21 -3.99 -38.60 2.35
N LYS A 22 -2.69 -38.58 2.19
CA LYS A 22 -1.76 -39.36 3.02
C LYS A 22 -1.61 -38.81 4.42
N PHE A 23 -1.58 -37.48 4.58
CA PHE A 23 -1.21 -36.84 5.85
C PHE A 23 -2.30 -35.93 6.45
N GLY A 24 -3.31 -35.52 5.69
CA GLY A 24 -4.31 -34.53 6.11
C GLY A 24 -5.12 -34.93 7.33
N ASN A 25 -5.35 -36.23 7.54
CA ASN A 25 -6.11 -36.72 8.69
C ASN A 25 -5.23 -37.03 9.91
N ARG A 26 -3.90 -36.92 9.81
CA ARG A 26 -2.99 -37.24 10.91
C ARG A 26 -3.26 -36.39 12.15
N ILE A 27 -3.51 -35.10 11.98
CA ILE A 27 -3.83 -34.19 13.09
C ILE A 27 -5.14 -34.58 13.79
N VAL A 28 -6.14 -35.03 13.06
CA VAL A 28 -7.41 -35.53 13.61
C VAL A 28 -7.19 -36.77 14.46
N GLU A 29 -6.40 -37.72 14.01
CA GLU A 29 -6.06 -38.91 14.76
C GLU A 29 -5.23 -38.60 16.02
N GLN A 30 -4.34 -37.63 15.93
CA GLN A 30 -3.59 -37.17 17.12
C GLN A 30 -4.52 -36.49 18.14
N GLN A 31 -5.46 -35.63 17.70
CA GLN A 31 -6.43 -35.01 18.60
C GLN A 31 -7.35 -36.04 19.28
N LYS A 32 -7.80 -37.05 18.55
CA LYS A 32 -8.57 -38.15 19.12
C LYS A 32 -7.79 -38.89 20.23
N LYS A 33 -6.50 -39.15 20.01
CA LYS A 33 -5.62 -39.77 21.01
C LYS A 33 -5.42 -38.90 22.25
N LEU A 34 -5.44 -37.58 22.10
CA LEU A 34 -5.40 -36.62 23.21
C LEU A 34 -6.74 -36.49 23.95
N GLY A 35 -7.79 -37.18 23.50
CA GLY A 35 -9.11 -37.14 24.14
C GLY A 35 -9.93 -35.89 23.79
N ALA A 36 -9.61 -35.18 22.69
CA ALA A 36 -10.38 -34.05 22.25
C ALA A 36 -11.80 -34.48 21.84
N SER A 37 -12.82 -33.87 22.44
CA SER A 37 -14.23 -34.13 22.17
C SER A 37 -14.78 -33.23 21.09
N CYS A 38 -14.50 -33.55 19.83
CA CYS A 38 -15.04 -32.87 18.66
C CYS A 38 -16.02 -33.78 17.91
N ASP A 39 -16.94 -33.17 17.18
CA ASP A 39 -17.79 -33.93 16.24
C ASP A 39 -17.00 -34.20 14.95
N TRP A 40 -16.31 -35.29 14.92
CA TRP A 40 -15.44 -35.73 13.82
C TRP A 40 -16.24 -36.04 12.53
N SER A 41 -17.53 -36.30 12.63
CA SER A 41 -18.39 -36.51 11.46
C SER A 41 -18.55 -35.26 10.62
N ARG A 42 -18.36 -34.09 11.22
CA ARG A 42 -18.41 -32.77 10.57
C ARG A 42 -17.03 -32.19 10.23
N ALA A 43 -15.98 -33.03 10.31
CA ALA A 43 -14.67 -32.58 9.87
C ALA A 43 -14.69 -32.13 8.41
N ARG A 44 -14.11 -30.96 8.13
CA ARG A 44 -14.05 -30.38 6.80
C ARG A 44 -12.62 -29.99 6.46
N PHE A 45 -12.32 -30.04 5.19
CA PHE A 45 -11.09 -29.48 4.63
C PHE A 45 -11.40 -28.15 3.94
N THR A 46 -10.60 -27.13 4.18
CA THR A 46 -10.86 -25.77 3.71
C THR A 46 -11.00 -25.64 2.19
N MET A 47 -10.48 -26.62 1.44
CA MET A 47 -10.57 -26.67 -0.02
C MET A 47 -11.51 -27.78 -0.51
N ASP A 48 -12.35 -28.35 0.35
CA ASP A 48 -13.39 -29.26 -0.11
C ASP A 48 -14.43 -28.53 -0.98
N GLU A 49 -15.22 -29.29 -1.74
CA GLU A 49 -16.18 -28.74 -2.69
C GLU A 49 -17.19 -27.81 -2.01
N GLY A 50 -17.71 -28.22 -0.84
CA GLY A 50 -18.72 -27.44 -0.10
C GLY A 50 -18.18 -26.10 0.37
N LEU A 51 -16.99 -26.06 0.99
CA LEU A 51 -16.35 -24.83 1.44
C LEU A 51 -15.88 -23.97 0.26
N SER A 52 -15.36 -24.58 -0.81
CA SER A 52 -14.98 -23.87 -2.03
C SER A 52 -16.18 -23.17 -2.69
N ASN A 53 -17.34 -23.81 -2.71
CA ASN A 53 -18.57 -23.21 -3.21
C ASN A 53 -19.07 -22.07 -2.31
N ALA A 54 -18.97 -22.22 -0.98
CA ALA A 54 -19.31 -21.17 -0.03
C ALA A 54 -18.41 -19.93 -0.21
N VAL A 55 -17.12 -20.12 -0.34
CA VAL A 55 -16.16 -19.03 -0.61
C VAL A 55 -16.49 -18.30 -1.90
N ARG A 56 -16.75 -19.04 -3.00
CA ARG A 56 -17.15 -18.43 -4.27
C ARG A 56 -18.45 -17.65 -4.16
N HIS A 57 -19.44 -18.20 -3.47
CA HIS A 57 -20.72 -17.53 -3.26
C HIS A 57 -20.55 -16.21 -2.52
N VAL A 58 -19.78 -16.20 -1.42
CA VAL A 58 -19.50 -15.00 -0.63
C VAL A 58 -18.74 -13.98 -1.49
N PHE A 59 -17.72 -14.41 -2.21
CA PHE A 59 -16.92 -13.52 -3.07
C PHE A 59 -17.79 -12.83 -4.13
N VAL A 60 -18.60 -13.60 -4.86
CA VAL A 60 -19.50 -13.07 -5.89
C VAL A 60 -20.55 -12.14 -5.29
N SER A 61 -21.10 -12.50 -4.12
CA SER A 61 -22.08 -11.65 -3.43
C SER A 61 -21.48 -10.30 -3.03
N LEU A 62 -20.26 -10.29 -2.50
CA LEU A 62 -19.55 -9.05 -2.12
C LEU A 62 -19.18 -8.21 -3.36
N TYR A 63 -18.75 -8.85 -4.43
CA TYR A 63 -18.48 -8.18 -5.71
C TYR A 63 -19.73 -7.50 -6.27
N ASN A 64 -20.87 -8.21 -6.30
CA ASN A 64 -22.12 -7.65 -6.79
C ASN A 64 -22.65 -6.50 -5.92
N LYS A 65 -22.29 -6.46 -4.63
CA LYS A 65 -22.57 -5.33 -3.73
C LYS A 65 -21.59 -4.17 -3.87
N GLY A 66 -20.58 -4.26 -4.75
CA GLY A 66 -19.56 -3.24 -4.93
C GLY A 66 -18.54 -3.12 -3.79
N LEU A 67 -18.52 -4.09 -2.86
CA LEU A 67 -17.61 -4.11 -1.71
C LEU A 67 -16.22 -4.67 -2.04
N ILE A 68 -16.12 -5.43 -3.13
CA ILE A 68 -14.86 -5.95 -3.66
C ILE A 68 -14.61 -5.30 -5.02
N TYR A 69 -13.44 -4.71 -5.17
CA TYR A 69 -12.99 -4.11 -6.43
C TYR A 69 -11.50 -4.32 -6.62
N LYS A 70 -11.04 -4.23 -7.87
CA LYS A 70 -9.61 -4.27 -8.19
C LYS A 70 -9.01 -2.88 -8.01
N GLY A 71 -7.99 -2.76 -7.18
CA GLY A 71 -7.31 -1.50 -6.91
C GLY A 71 -5.86 -1.71 -6.53
N SER A 72 -5.09 -0.62 -6.51
CA SER A 72 -3.73 -0.59 -5.98
C SER A 72 -3.75 -0.08 -4.55
N ARG A 73 -2.88 -0.62 -3.69
CA ARG A 73 -2.67 -0.21 -2.32
C ARG A 73 -1.19 -0.19 -2.01
N ILE A 74 -0.78 0.66 -1.08
CA ILE A 74 0.57 0.62 -0.54
C ILE A 74 0.64 -0.55 0.43
N ILE A 75 1.70 -1.35 0.31
CA ILE A 75 1.96 -2.52 1.15
C ILE A 75 3.38 -2.47 1.70
N ASN A 76 3.60 -3.08 2.86
CA ASN A 76 4.94 -3.32 3.36
C ASN A 76 5.62 -4.41 2.52
N TRP A 77 6.84 -4.16 2.10
CA TRP A 77 7.59 -5.05 1.21
C TRP A 77 8.97 -5.34 1.76
N CYS A 78 9.36 -6.61 1.82
CA CYS A 78 10.70 -7.02 2.16
C CYS A 78 11.54 -7.21 0.89
N PRO A 79 12.56 -6.36 0.65
CA PRO A 79 13.41 -6.49 -0.53
C PRO A 79 14.36 -7.70 -0.48
N HIS A 80 14.63 -8.23 0.72
CA HIS A 80 15.45 -9.43 0.91
C HIS A 80 14.66 -10.70 0.58
N CYS A 81 13.44 -10.83 1.11
CA CYS A 81 12.57 -11.98 0.87
C CYS A 81 11.79 -11.88 -0.44
N VAL A 82 11.75 -10.68 -1.06
CA VAL A 82 10.98 -10.37 -2.28
C VAL A 82 9.50 -10.72 -2.11
N THR A 83 8.93 -10.36 -0.95
CA THR A 83 7.54 -10.65 -0.61
C THR A 83 6.89 -9.50 0.16
N ALA A 84 5.56 -9.42 0.09
CA ALA A 84 4.77 -8.55 0.95
C ALA A 84 4.84 -9.03 2.41
N LEU A 85 4.75 -8.08 3.33
CA LEU A 85 4.70 -8.31 4.78
C LEU A 85 3.35 -7.86 5.31
N SER A 86 2.84 -8.57 6.30
CA SER A 86 1.72 -8.09 7.11
C SER A 86 2.18 -7.03 8.11
N ASP A 87 1.25 -6.20 8.59
CA ASP A 87 1.59 -5.15 9.57
C ASP A 87 2.13 -5.75 10.89
N ALA A 88 1.71 -6.98 11.23
CA ALA A 88 2.18 -7.68 12.42
C ALA A 88 3.67 -8.12 12.34
N GLU A 89 4.24 -8.18 11.13
CA GLU A 89 5.63 -8.55 10.89
C GLU A 89 6.57 -7.35 10.82
N VAL A 90 6.02 -6.11 10.91
CA VAL A 90 6.78 -4.87 10.79
C VAL A 90 7.11 -4.32 12.17
N GLU A 91 8.39 -4.14 12.44
CA GLU A 91 8.89 -3.45 13.63
C GLU A 91 9.37 -2.05 13.28
N TYR A 92 8.89 -1.06 14.04
CA TYR A 92 9.33 0.32 13.90
C TYR A 92 10.50 0.61 14.83
N LYS A 93 11.56 1.20 14.28
CA LYS A 93 12.75 1.62 15.05
C LYS A 93 13.05 3.09 14.75
N GLU A 94 13.21 3.88 15.79
CA GLU A 94 13.66 5.26 15.65
C GLU A 94 15.14 5.29 15.20
N LYS A 95 15.41 6.13 14.23
CA LYS A 95 16.77 6.39 13.73
C LYS A 95 16.99 7.88 13.63
N PRO A 96 18.19 8.39 13.99
CA PRO A 96 18.55 9.76 13.71
C PRO A 96 18.42 10.05 12.20
N GLY A 97 17.76 11.13 11.85
CA GLY A 97 17.53 11.55 10.49
C GLY A 97 17.64 13.06 10.34
N HIS A 98 17.38 13.55 9.12
CA HIS A 98 17.36 14.97 8.81
C HIS A 98 16.02 15.36 8.27
N LEU A 99 15.60 16.58 8.54
CA LEU A 99 14.44 17.20 7.94
C LEU A 99 14.93 18.17 6.86
N TRP A 100 14.68 17.80 5.60
CA TRP A 100 15.13 18.57 4.43
C TRP A 100 14.09 19.59 4.04
N HIS A 101 14.50 20.84 3.86
CA HIS A 101 13.65 21.94 3.41
C HIS A 101 13.89 22.19 1.93
N ILE A 102 12.87 22.02 1.11
CA ILE A 102 12.94 22.14 -0.35
C ILE A 102 11.98 23.23 -0.79
N ARG A 103 12.44 24.16 -1.64
CA ARG A 103 11.64 25.26 -2.19
C ARG A 103 11.02 24.85 -3.51
N TYR A 104 9.70 24.97 -3.61
CA TYR A 104 8.93 24.76 -4.83
C TYR A 104 8.43 26.11 -5.34
N PRO A 105 8.95 26.63 -6.46
CA PRO A 105 8.49 27.89 -7.04
C PRO A 105 6.99 27.83 -7.36
N ILE A 106 6.28 28.91 -7.11
CA ILE A 106 4.87 29.02 -7.47
C ILE A 106 4.78 29.36 -8.96
N ALA A 107 4.00 28.60 -9.72
CA ALA A 107 3.86 28.81 -11.14
C ALA A 107 3.23 30.19 -11.46
N GLY A 108 3.86 30.94 -12.34
CA GLY A 108 3.41 32.29 -12.74
C GLY A 108 3.74 33.40 -11.73
N GLU A 109 4.43 33.13 -10.63
CA GLU A 109 4.82 34.15 -9.64
C GLU A 109 6.35 34.14 -9.44
N GLU A 110 7.03 35.05 -10.12
CA GLU A 110 8.49 35.14 -10.08
C GLU A 110 8.99 35.47 -8.66
N GLY A 111 9.98 34.74 -8.21
CA GLY A 111 10.59 34.90 -6.88
C GLY A 111 9.77 34.36 -5.70
N ARG A 112 8.56 33.87 -5.92
CA ARG A 112 7.71 33.28 -4.87
C ARG A 112 7.81 31.76 -4.87
N TYR A 113 7.90 31.17 -3.67
CA TYR A 113 8.00 29.72 -3.50
C TYR A 113 7.27 29.26 -2.24
N VAL A 114 6.87 28.01 -2.23
CA VAL A 114 6.44 27.28 -1.03
C VAL A 114 7.57 26.35 -0.58
N THR A 115 7.82 26.30 0.73
CA THR A 115 8.87 25.43 1.28
C THR A 115 8.23 24.23 1.94
N VAL A 116 8.55 23.04 1.46
CA VAL A 116 8.14 21.77 2.08
C VAL A 116 9.26 21.23 2.96
N ALA A 117 8.91 20.53 4.02
CA ALA A 117 9.84 19.82 4.88
C ALA A 117 9.62 18.31 4.75
N THR A 118 10.69 17.55 4.50
CA THR A 118 10.61 16.10 4.30
C THR A 118 11.79 15.37 4.91
N THR A 119 11.54 14.17 5.41
CA THR A 119 12.60 13.24 5.85
C THR A 119 13.10 12.35 4.72
N ARG A 120 12.36 12.29 3.58
CA ARG A 120 12.65 11.43 2.43
C ARG A 120 12.73 12.24 1.14
N PRO A 121 13.81 13.02 0.92
CA PRO A 121 13.94 13.86 -0.27
C PRO A 121 14.00 13.05 -1.57
N GLU A 122 14.42 11.79 -1.51
CA GLU A 122 14.51 10.88 -2.67
C GLU A 122 13.18 10.60 -3.34
N THR A 123 12.06 10.71 -2.61
CA THR A 123 10.72 10.50 -3.18
C THR A 123 10.18 11.72 -3.93
N MET A 124 10.86 12.87 -3.86
CA MET A 124 10.44 14.13 -4.46
C MET A 124 10.11 14.00 -5.94
N LEU A 125 10.86 13.20 -6.69
CA LEU A 125 10.64 13.01 -8.14
C LEU A 125 9.27 12.39 -8.47
N GLY A 126 8.61 11.80 -7.48
CA GLY A 126 7.25 11.25 -7.58
C GLY A 126 6.17 12.14 -6.97
N ASP A 127 6.49 13.36 -6.59
CA ASP A 127 5.50 14.29 -6.03
C ASP A 127 4.48 14.69 -7.08
N THR A 128 3.21 14.67 -6.68
CA THR A 128 2.09 14.99 -7.55
C THR A 128 1.19 16.09 -6.99
N GLY A 129 1.55 16.62 -5.83
CA GLY A 129 0.89 17.74 -5.20
C GLY A 129 1.66 18.24 -3.98
N VAL A 130 1.21 19.39 -3.49
CA VAL A 130 1.62 19.96 -2.22
C VAL A 130 0.36 20.21 -1.41
N ALA A 131 0.31 19.77 -0.15
CA ALA A 131 -0.84 19.98 0.72
C ALA A 131 -0.53 21.00 1.81
N VAL A 132 -1.52 21.82 2.14
CA VAL A 132 -1.50 22.78 3.23
C VAL A 132 -2.79 22.66 4.04
N ASN A 133 -2.79 23.07 5.29
CA ASN A 133 -4.01 23.06 6.09
C ASN A 133 -4.96 24.19 5.65
N PRO A 134 -6.26 23.94 5.43
CA PRO A 134 -7.22 24.97 5.04
C PRO A 134 -7.37 26.11 6.03
N GLU A 135 -7.08 25.88 7.31
CA GLU A 135 -7.15 26.88 8.38
C GLU A 135 -5.86 27.71 8.51
N ASP A 136 -4.78 27.27 7.83
CA ASP A 136 -3.50 27.99 7.87
C ASP A 136 -3.52 29.27 7.04
N GLY A 137 -3.59 30.40 7.74
CA GLY A 137 -3.61 31.71 7.10
C GLY A 137 -2.38 32.04 6.24
N ARG A 138 -1.23 31.36 6.47
CA ARG A 138 0.02 31.58 5.74
C ARG A 138 -0.07 31.17 4.28
N TYR A 139 -0.91 30.20 3.96
CA TYR A 139 -0.99 29.55 2.65
C TYR A 139 -2.33 29.73 1.94
N ARG A 140 -3.29 30.43 2.56
CA ARG A 140 -4.66 30.60 2.03
C ARG A 140 -4.68 31.17 0.61
N ASP A 141 -3.76 32.05 0.28
CA ASP A 141 -3.71 32.73 -1.02
C ASP A 141 -3.06 31.89 -2.14
N ILE A 142 -2.42 30.76 -1.78
CA ILE A 142 -1.79 29.84 -2.75
C ILE A 142 -2.56 28.56 -2.97
N VAL A 143 -3.59 28.27 -2.17
CA VAL A 143 -4.46 27.11 -2.37
C VAL A 143 -5.14 27.20 -3.74
N GLY A 144 -5.13 26.11 -4.50
CA GLY A 144 -5.65 26.02 -5.86
C GLY A 144 -4.70 26.51 -6.95
N LYS A 145 -3.58 27.15 -6.59
CA LYS A 145 -2.50 27.45 -7.53
C LYS A 145 -1.66 26.20 -7.78
N LYS A 146 -0.68 26.32 -8.65
CA LYS A 146 0.31 25.29 -8.94
C LYS A 146 1.69 25.72 -8.48
N CYS A 147 2.52 24.77 -8.14
CA CYS A 147 3.94 24.96 -7.94
C CYS A 147 4.73 24.07 -8.91
N ILE A 148 5.99 24.43 -9.11
CA ILE A 148 6.89 23.73 -10.02
C ILE A 148 7.71 22.76 -9.21
N LEU A 149 7.62 21.47 -9.54
CA LEU A 149 8.42 20.41 -8.94
C LEU A 149 9.89 20.61 -9.33
N PRO A 150 10.80 20.84 -8.39
CA PRO A 150 12.21 21.03 -8.68
C PRO A 150 12.80 19.85 -9.46
N LEU A 151 13.78 20.09 -10.30
CA LEU A 151 14.48 19.13 -11.17
C LEU A 151 13.62 18.54 -12.29
N VAL A 152 12.35 18.24 -12.03
CA VAL A 152 11.43 17.67 -13.02
C VAL A 152 10.77 18.74 -13.88
N ASN A 153 10.66 19.96 -13.34
CA ASN A 153 9.98 21.12 -13.97
C ASN A 153 8.51 20.85 -14.34
N LYS A 154 7.85 19.94 -13.61
CA LYS A 154 6.42 19.64 -13.75
C LYS A 154 5.60 20.55 -12.85
N GLU A 155 4.50 21.09 -13.36
CA GLU A 155 3.51 21.78 -12.53
C GLU A 155 2.69 20.77 -11.74
N ILE A 156 2.60 20.97 -10.42
CA ILE A 156 1.79 20.16 -9.50
C ILE A 156 0.86 21.08 -8.69
N PRO A 157 -0.36 20.64 -8.36
CA PRO A 157 -1.33 21.47 -7.64
C PRO A 157 -0.96 21.66 -6.18
N ILE A 158 -1.38 22.80 -5.61
CA ILE A 158 -1.40 23.06 -4.18
C ILE A 158 -2.83 22.85 -3.69
N VAL A 159 -3.03 21.86 -2.81
CA VAL A 159 -4.35 21.45 -2.30
C VAL A 159 -4.49 21.77 -0.81
N ALA A 160 -5.72 21.99 -0.37
CA ALA A 160 -6.01 22.18 1.06
C ALA A 160 -6.55 20.88 1.64
N ASP A 161 -5.89 20.34 2.68
CA ASP A 161 -6.31 19.12 3.37
C ASP A 161 -6.06 19.25 4.89
N ALA A 162 -7.07 18.91 5.67
CA ALA A 162 -7.02 18.97 7.13
C ALA A 162 -6.03 17.95 7.76
N TYR A 163 -5.53 17.02 6.96
CA TYR A 163 -4.47 16.09 7.37
C TYR A 163 -3.16 16.82 7.75
N VAL A 164 -2.90 17.97 7.15
CA VAL A 164 -1.65 18.72 7.36
C VAL A 164 -1.63 19.39 8.74
N ASP A 165 -0.63 19.03 9.55
CA ASP A 165 -0.34 19.68 10.80
C ASP A 165 0.35 21.03 10.55
N MET A 166 -0.25 22.11 11.01
CA MET A 166 0.25 23.48 10.84
C MET A 166 1.53 23.77 11.63
N GLU A 167 1.78 23.03 12.70
CA GLU A 167 2.92 23.23 13.59
C GLU A 167 4.11 22.34 13.23
N PHE A 168 3.88 21.29 12.45
CA PHE A 168 4.95 20.39 12.04
C PHE A 168 5.71 20.91 10.81
N GLY A 169 7.03 21.04 10.95
CA GLY A 169 7.92 21.47 9.88
C GLY A 169 7.59 22.88 9.38
N THR A 170 7.17 23.00 8.13
CA THR A 170 6.74 24.27 7.53
C THR A 170 5.21 24.45 7.53
N GLY A 171 4.44 23.46 7.96
CA GLY A 171 2.99 23.43 7.76
C GLY A 171 2.58 23.18 6.31
N CYS A 172 3.53 22.71 5.50
CA CYS A 172 3.33 22.42 4.09
C CYS A 172 4.00 21.07 3.78
N VAL A 173 3.23 20.14 3.22
CA VAL A 173 3.66 18.76 3.01
C VAL A 173 3.62 18.43 1.52
N LYS A 174 4.70 17.85 1.01
CA LYS A 174 4.72 17.27 -0.34
C LYS A 174 3.89 16.01 -0.38
N MET A 175 3.18 15.76 -1.44
CA MET A 175 2.33 14.59 -1.63
C MET A 175 2.93 13.61 -2.63
N THR A 176 3.27 12.42 -2.15
CA THR A 176 3.82 11.32 -2.94
C THR A 176 2.94 10.08 -2.78
N PRO A 177 1.77 10.00 -3.42
CA PRO A 177 0.76 8.98 -3.16
C PRO A 177 1.23 7.53 -3.38
N ALA A 178 2.29 7.32 -4.18
CA ALA A 178 2.85 5.99 -4.40
C ALA A 178 3.82 5.50 -3.30
N HIS A 179 4.22 6.37 -2.34
CA HIS A 179 5.31 6.09 -1.41
C HIS A 179 4.98 6.33 0.08
N ASP A 180 3.79 6.84 0.36
CA ASP A 180 3.34 7.07 1.73
C ASP A 180 1.84 6.76 1.85
N PRO A 181 1.41 5.96 2.87
CA PRO A 181 0.00 5.61 3.04
C PRO A 181 -0.91 6.81 3.28
N ASN A 182 -0.44 7.82 4.01
CA ASN A 182 -1.22 9.03 4.29
C ASN A 182 -1.34 9.89 3.03
N ASP A 183 -0.23 10.05 2.27
CA ASP A 183 -0.22 10.75 1.00
C ASP A 183 -1.13 10.04 -0.03
N PHE A 184 -1.23 8.71 0.04
CA PHE A 184 -2.15 7.94 -0.80
C PHE A 184 -3.60 8.30 -0.53
N GLU A 185 -4.01 8.40 0.74
CA GLU A 185 -5.37 8.79 1.12
C GLU A 185 -5.69 10.25 0.73
N VAL A 186 -4.75 11.17 0.95
CA VAL A 186 -4.88 12.56 0.47
C VAL A 186 -4.97 12.59 -1.06
N GLY A 187 -4.13 11.79 -1.73
CA GLY A 187 -4.14 11.65 -3.18
C GLY A 187 -5.48 11.20 -3.73
N LEU A 188 -6.13 10.24 -3.08
CA LEU A 188 -7.48 9.79 -3.46
C LEU A 188 -8.52 10.91 -3.31
N ARG A 189 -8.49 11.67 -2.19
CA ARG A 189 -9.45 12.77 -1.94
C ARG A 189 -9.31 13.90 -2.95
N HIS A 190 -8.10 14.20 -3.37
CA HIS A 190 -7.79 15.31 -4.28
C HIS A 190 -7.50 14.88 -5.73
N ASN A 191 -7.73 13.60 -6.04
CA ASN A 191 -7.48 13.01 -7.37
C ASN A 191 -6.07 13.29 -7.90
N LEU A 192 -5.06 13.17 -7.01
CA LEU A 192 -3.67 13.32 -7.37
C LEU A 192 -3.15 12.07 -8.10
N GLU A 193 -2.26 12.27 -9.04
CA GLU A 193 -1.60 11.17 -9.75
C GLU A 193 -0.71 10.36 -8.79
N SER A 194 -0.64 9.04 -8.97
CA SER A 194 0.24 8.17 -8.21
C SER A 194 1.43 7.74 -9.07
N ILE A 195 2.58 8.39 -8.87
CA ILE A 195 3.81 8.14 -9.61
C ILE A 195 4.79 7.37 -8.74
N ARG A 196 5.08 6.13 -9.13
CA ARG A 196 6.08 5.31 -8.47
C ARG A 196 7.47 5.65 -8.99
N VAL A 197 8.37 6.06 -8.10
CA VAL A 197 9.78 6.26 -8.39
C VAL A 197 10.62 5.17 -7.72
N PRO A 198 11.73 4.73 -8.32
CA PRO A 198 12.67 3.85 -7.66
C PRO A 198 13.27 4.57 -6.46
N VAL A 199 13.13 4.03 -5.28
CA VAL A 199 13.67 4.61 -4.05
C VAL A 199 14.73 3.72 -3.42
N SER A 200 15.69 4.36 -2.81
CA SER A 200 16.97 3.80 -2.45
C SER A 200 16.94 2.72 -1.37
N TYR A 201 16.01 2.78 -0.44
CA TYR A 201 15.94 1.76 0.62
C TYR A 201 15.52 0.38 0.10
N THR A 202 15.02 0.30 -1.14
CA THR A 202 14.77 -0.96 -1.86
C THR A 202 15.84 -1.27 -2.91
N HIS A 203 16.64 -0.27 -3.34
CA HIS A 203 17.56 -0.38 -4.46
C HIS A 203 18.98 0.17 -4.20
N LEU A 204 19.15 0.96 -3.14
CA LEU A 204 20.47 1.47 -2.74
C LEU A 204 21.02 0.63 -1.59
N ARG A 205 21.56 -0.49 -1.94
CA ARG A 205 22.64 -1.15 -1.22
C ARG A 205 23.82 -1.29 -2.13
#